data_542e8e39caeed835151b40c54e36098c
#
_entry.id   542e8e39caeed835151b40c54e36098c
#
_cell.length_a   1.000
_cell.length_b   1.000
_cell.length_c   1.000
_cell.angle_alpha   90.00
_cell.angle_beta   90.00
_cell.angle_gamma   90.00
#
_symmetry.space_group_name_H-M   'P 1'
#
loop_
_entity.id
_entity.type
_entity.pdbx_description
1 polymer ?
#
loop_
_entity_poly.entity_id
_entity_poly.type
_entity_poly.pdbx_seq_one_letter_code
_entity_poly.pdbx_strand_id
1 'polypeptide(L)'
;MKRRTCLMAGVGAVVSVPAWSEPAAVGAVVDWPRLRLLDGNVIEPSDWRGQPALVVLWATYCPFCRRHNAHLDKLFEQTRAQGLRIVGVALDTDERLVRQTIANNGYRFPVVMDAGQVRGRLTSRRVIPMTCAIDRQGRLVQAIPGEMFEEDLVDLASSLLKRAG
;
A
#
# COMPACT_ATOMS: atom_id res chain seq x y z
N MET A 1 -62.61 36.33 -0.92
CA MET A 1 -61.92 35.38 -0.09
C MET A 1 -60.56 34.98 -0.82
N LYS A 2 -59.42 35.51 -0.38
CA LYS A 2 -58.11 35.24 -1.01
C LYS A 2 -57.39 34.15 -0.22
N ARG A 3 -57.20 32.98 -0.83
CA ARG A 3 -56.39 31.89 -0.23
C ARG A 3 -54.92 32.18 -0.46
N ARG A 4 -54.16 32.36 0.63
CA ARG A 4 -52.72 32.46 0.62
C ARG A 4 -52.13 31.04 0.68
N THR A 5 -51.47 30.63 -0.40
CA THR A 5 -50.68 29.38 -0.45
C THR A 5 -49.30 29.69 0.07
N CYS A 6 -48.94 29.12 1.24
CA CYS A 6 -47.57 29.15 1.75
C CYS A 6 -46.73 28.04 1.08
N LEU A 7 -45.76 28.43 0.26
CA LEU A 7 -44.73 27.50 -0.20
C LEU A 7 -43.70 27.32 0.96
N MET A 8 -43.66 26.13 1.50
CA MET A 8 -42.55 25.72 2.38
C MET A 8 -41.38 25.21 1.53
N ALA A 9 -40.30 25.99 1.47
CA ALA A 9 -39.04 25.56 0.88
C ALA A 9 -38.29 24.65 1.89
N GLY A 10 -38.28 23.35 1.63
CA GLY A 10 -37.52 22.39 2.39
C GLY A 10 -36.03 22.48 2.00
N VAL A 11 -35.21 22.98 2.92
CA VAL A 11 -33.73 22.94 2.79
C VAL A 11 -33.28 21.51 3.11
N GLY A 12 -33.04 20.71 2.09
CA GLY A 12 -32.43 19.39 2.24
C GLY A 12 -30.95 19.54 2.64
N ALA A 13 -30.60 19.20 3.87
CA ALA A 13 -29.22 19.08 4.29
C ALA A 13 -28.57 17.88 3.58
N VAL A 14 -27.64 18.14 2.65
CA VAL A 14 -26.81 17.11 2.04
C VAL A 14 -25.80 16.66 3.12
N VAL A 15 -26.08 15.51 3.73
CA VAL A 15 -25.13 14.84 4.63
C VAL A 15 -24.04 14.24 3.75
N SER A 16 -22.87 14.89 3.70
CA SER A 16 -21.67 14.33 3.09
C SER A 16 -21.18 13.16 3.95
N VAL A 17 -21.52 11.93 3.58
CA VAL A 17 -20.90 10.73 4.15
C VAL A 17 -19.44 10.69 3.69
N PRO A 18 -18.47 10.49 4.59
CA PRO A 18 -17.09 10.29 4.18
C PRO A 18 -17.03 9.07 3.26
N ALA A 19 -16.58 9.27 2.03
CA ALA A 19 -16.35 8.19 1.09
C ALA A 19 -15.19 7.34 1.65
N TRP A 20 -15.50 6.18 2.16
CA TRP A 20 -14.51 5.14 2.43
C TRP A 20 -13.95 4.74 1.07
N SER A 21 -12.67 5.06 0.82
CA SER A 21 -12.03 4.70 -0.43
C SER A 21 -12.07 3.19 -0.59
N GLU A 22 -12.81 2.70 -1.58
CA GLU A 22 -12.79 1.29 -1.94
C GLU A 22 -11.39 0.89 -2.45
N PRO A 23 -10.99 -0.39 -2.26
CA PRO A 23 -9.72 -0.87 -2.79
C PRO A 23 -9.64 -0.63 -4.30
N ALA A 24 -8.48 -0.20 -4.78
CA ALA A 24 -8.26 -0.02 -6.20
C ALA A 24 -8.45 -1.34 -6.95
N ALA A 25 -9.24 -1.33 -8.00
CA ALA A 25 -9.31 -2.45 -8.93
C ALA A 25 -7.97 -2.58 -9.70
N VAL A 26 -7.65 -3.78 -10.15
CA VAL A 26 -6.48 -3.99 -11.03
C VAL A 26 -6.62 -3.10 -12.27
N GLY A 27 -5.59 -2.35 -12.59
CA GLY A 27 -5.55 -1.34 -13.64
C GLY A 27 -5.94 0.08 -13.19
N ALA A 28 -6.55 0.25 -12.02
CA ALA A 28 -6.91 1.57 -11.49
C ALA A 28 -5.73 2.23 -10.77
N VAL A 29 -5.68 3.56 -10.82
CA VAL A 29 -4.73 4.35 -10.03
C VAL A 29 -5.07 4.24 -8.55
N VAL A 30 -4.07 3.95 -7.72
CA VAL A 30 -4.24 3.89 -6.27
C VAL A 30 -4.27 5.31 -5.71
N ASP A 31 -5.28 5.59 -4.87
CA ASP A 31 -5.35 6.86 -4.12
C ASP A 31 -4.48 6.76 -2.87
N TRP A 32 -3.22 7.21 -2.99
CA TRP A 32 -2.25 7.13 -1.92
C TRP A 32 -2.42 8.22 -0.89
N PRO A 33 -2.40 7.89 0.42
CA PRO A 33 -2.23 8.90 1.46
C PRO A 33 -0.76 9.33 1.53
N ARG A 34 -0.52 10.44 2.22
CA ARG A 34 0.83 10.78 2.67
C ARG A 34 1.28 9.75 3.69
N LEU A 35 2.44 9.13 3.48
CA LEU A 35 2.97 8.07 4.34
C LEU A 35 4.22 8.55 5.07
N ARG A 36 4.23 8.39 6.39
CA ARG A 36 5.42 8.59 7.22
C ARG A 36 6.05 7.23 7.51
N LEU A 37 7.25 7.03 6.99
CA LEU A 37 8.04 5.83 7.20
C LEU A 37 8.62 5.77 8.63
N LEU A 38 8.96 4.58 9.08
CA LEU A 38 9.56 4.40 10.41
C LEU A 38 10.96 5.04 10.54
N ASP A 39 11.68 5.25 9.45
CA ASP A 39 12.96 5.98 9.41
C ASP A 39 12.80 7.51 9.47
N GLY A 40 11.56 8.02 9.49
CA GLY A 40 11.21 9.43 9.55
C GLY A 40 11.01 10.09 8.18
N ASN A 41 11.39 9.42 7.09
CA ASN A 41 11.12 9.90 5.73
C ASN A 41 9.63 9.93 5.43
N VAL A 42 9.25 10.71 4.42
CA VAL A 42 7.86 10.84 3.98
C VAL A 42 7.76 10.48 2.51
N ILE A 43 6.72 9.72 2.16
CA ILE A 43 6.32 9.48 0.78
C ILE A 43 5.05 10.29 0.54
N GLU A 44 5.12 11.25 -0.35
CA GLU A 44 3.95 12.03 -0.77
C GLU A 44 3.15 11.27 -1.84
N PRO A 45 1.84 11.56 -1.99
CA PRO A 45 1.01 10.91 -3.02
C PRO A 45 1.57 11.01 -4.44
N SER A 46 2.24 12.12 -4.76
CA SER A 46 2.90 12.34 -6.05
C SER A 46 4.08 11.41 -6.31
N ASP A 47 4.75 10.95 -5.26
CA ASP A 47 5.97 10.13 -5.36
C ASP A 47 5.70 8.70 -5.87
N TRP A 48 4.42 8.30 -5.92
CA TRP A 48 4.02 7.00 -6.44
C TRP A 48 3.95 6.95 -7.97
N ARG A 49 4.31 8.04 -8.63
CA ARG A 49 4.40 8.13 -10.09
C ARG A 49 5.86 8.24 -10.54
N GLY A 50 6.12 7.81 -11.77
CA GLY A 50 7.44 7.88 -12.38
C GLY A 50 8.33 6.67 -12.12
N GLN A 51 8.10 5.90 -11.07
CA GLN A 51 8.81 4.65 -10.79
C GLN A 51 7.84 3.55 -10.33
N PRO A 52 8.09 2.28 -10.70
CA PRO A 52 7.25 1.19 -10.25
C PRO A 52 7.51 0.89 -8.76
N ALA A 53 6.55 0.23 -8.12
CA ALA A 53 6.68 -0.12 -6.71
C ALA A 53 6.15 -1.52 -6.39
N LEU A 54 6.75 -2.14 -5.36
CA LEU A 54 6.19 -3.27 -4.63
C LEU A 54 5.80 -2.80 -3.23
N VAL A 55 4.55 -3.00 -2.88
CA VAL A 55 4.03 -2.71 -1.54
C VAL A 55 3.60 -4.00 -0.89
N VAL A 56 4.19 -4.34 0.25
CA VAL A 56 3.99 -5.62 0.92
C VAL A 56 3.31 -5.42 2.26
N LEU A 57 2.09 -5.92 2.40
CA LEU A 57 1.37 -5.97 3.67
C LEU A 57 1.85 -7.17 4.49
N TRP A 58 2.25 -6.93 5.73
CA TRP A 58 2.80 -7.96 6.61
C TRP A 58 2.53 -7.68 8.08
N ALA A 59 2.81 -8.66 8.95
CA ALA A 59 2.74 -8.48 10.40
C ALA A 59 3.84 -9.27 11.11
N THR A 60 4.23 -8.83 12.30
CA THR A 60 5.32 -9.43 13.09
C THR A 60 5.00 -10.86 13.55
N TYR A 61 3.74 -11.16 13.82
CA TYR A 61 3.25 -12.47 14.25
C TYR A 61 3.08 -13.51 13.14
N CYS A 62 3.32 -13.12 11.88
CA CYS A 62 3.10 -13.97 10.71
C CYS A 62 4.39 -14.70 10.29
N PRO A 63 4.50 -16.02 10.44
CA PRO A 63 5.73 -16.76 10.10
C PRO A 63 6.01 -16.78 8.59
N PHE A 64 4.97 -16.79 7.75
CA PHE A 64 5.09 -16.68 6.29
C PHE A 64 5.64 -15.31 5.88
N CYS A 65 5.20 -14.25 6.57
CA CYS A 65 5.71 -12.89 6.33
C CYS A 65 7.20 -12.78 6.63
N ARG A 66 7.69 -13.47 7.68
CA ARG A 66 9.12 -13.44 8.01
C ARG A 66 9.98 -14.01 6.88
N ARG A 67 9.58 -15.15 6.29
CA ARG A 67 10.31 -15.75 5.15
C ARG A 67 10.21 -14.87 3.91
N HIS A 68 9.00 -14.42 3.60
CA HIS A 68 8.74 -13.52 2.48
C HIS A 68 9.58 -12.22 2.58
N ASN A 69 9.62 -11.59 3.75
CA ASN A 69 10.36 -10.36 3.98
C ASN A 69 11.88 -10.55 3.87
N ALA A 70 12.40 -11.74 4.18
CA ALA A 70 13.82 -12.06 3.94
C ALA A 70 14.16 -12.07 2.45
N HIS A 71 13.27 -12.62 1.59
CA HIS A 71 13.43 -12.55 0.13
C HIS A 71 13.22 -11.12 -0.39
N LEU A 72 12.25 -10.40 0.16
CA LEU A 72 11.99 -9.00 -0.19
C LEU A 72 13.19 -8.10 0.12
N ASP A 73 13.88 -8.31 1.24
CA ASP A 73 15.05 -7.55 1.62
C ASP A 73 16.24 -7.76 0.67
N LYS A 74 16.44 -8.99 0.21
CA LYS A 74 17.42 -9.28 -0.85
C LYS A 74 17.06 -8.56 -2.15
N LEU A 75 15.81 -8.64 -2.56
CA LEU A 75 15.32 -7.94 -3.75
C LEU A 75 15.52 -6.43 -3.62
N PHE A 76 15.25 -5.85 -2.46
CA PHE A 76 15.46 -4.42 -2.20
C PHE A 76 16.91 -4.01 -2.47
N GLU A 77 17.88 -4.76 -1.96
CA GLU A 77 19.30 -4.48 -2.20
C GLU A 77 19.69 -4.58 -3.68
N GLN A 78 19.11 -5.54 -4.39
CA GLN A 78 19.40 -5.76 -5.80
C GLN A 78 18.79 -4.68 -6.71
N THR A 79 17.64 -4.11 -6.33
CA THR A 79 16.84 -3.27 -7.22
C THR A 79 16.78 -1.79 -6.85
N ARG A 80 17.27 -1.39 -5.66
CA ARG A 80 17.21 0.02 -5.21
C ARG A 80 17.87 1.00 -6.17
N ALA A 81 18.96 0.59 -6.84
CA ALA A 81 19.65 1.40 -7.85
C ALA A 81 18.97 1.36 -9.22
N GLN A 82 18.00 0.47 -9.44
CA GLN A 82 17.28 0.30 -10.70
C GLN A 82 15.96 1.08 -10.76
N GLY A 83 15.64 1.82 -9.68
CA GLY A 83 14.43 2.64 -9.62
C GLY A 83 13.14 1.86 -9.30
N LEU A 84 13.24 0.68 -8.66
CA LEU A 84 12.11 0.01 -8.07
C LEU A 84 11.94 0.48 -6.62
N ARG A 85 10.77 1.00 -6.30
CA ARG A 85 10.39 1.32 -4.92
C ARG A 85 9.89 0.06 -4.22
N ILE A 86 10.36 -0.20 -3.01
CA ILE A 86 9.84 -1.26 -2.14
C ILE A 86 9.43 -0.64 -0.81
N VAL A 87 8.21 -0.92 -0.34
CA VAL A 87 7.68 -0.45 0.94
C VAL A 87 6.95 -1.58 1.65
N GLY A 88 7.38 -1.88 2.86
CA GLY A 88 6.64 -2.76 3.77
C GLY A 88 5.58 -1.98 4.54
N VAL A 89 4.38 -2.52 4.62
CA VAL A 89 3.26 -1.97 5.39
C VAL A 89 2.96 -2.91 6.54
N ALA A 90 3.34 -2.52 7.75
CA ALA A 90 3.11 -3.31 8.96
C ALA A 90 1.68 -3.12 9.45
N LEU A 91 0.95 -4.21 9.62
CA LEU A 91 -0.45 -4.22 10.08
C LEU A 91 -0.57 -4.30 11.62
N ASP A 92 0.56 -4.36 12.29
CA ASP A 92 0.64 -4.34 13.75
C ASP A 92 0.19 -2.98 14.31
N THR A 93 -0.27 -2.96 15.54
CA THR A 93 -0.60 -1.72 16.27
C THR A 93 0.54 -1.22 17.15
N ASP A 94 1.50 -2.08 17.49
CA ASP A 94 2.67 -1.73 18.30
C ASP A 94 3.90 -1.46 17.40
N GLU A 95 4.19 -0.20 17.17
CA GLU A 95 5.34 0.25 16.39
C GLU A 95 6.68 -0.23 16.99
N ARG A 96 6.79 -0.32 18.31
CA ARG A 96 8.00 -0.79 18.99
C ARG A 96 8.31 -2.24 18.62
N LEU A 97 7.29 -3.10 18.58
CA LEU A 97 7.43 -4.50 18.17
C LEU A 97 7.87 -4.62 16.70
N VAL A 98 7.30 -3.78 15.83
CA VAL A 98 7.70 -3.71 14.41
C VAL A 98 9.16 -3.30 14.26
N ARG A 99 9.60 -2.24 14.95
CA ARG A 99 11.00 -1.78 14.94
C ARG A 99 11.96 -2.84 15.45
N GLN A 100 11.61 -3.54 16.52
CA GLN A 100 12.41 -4.65 17.06
C GLN A 100 12.49 -5.81 16.05
N THR A 101 11.40 -6.14 15.39
CA THR A 101 11.35 -7.20 14.37
C THR A 101 12.22 -6.83 13.16
N ILE A 102 12.17 -5.59 12.68
CA ILE A 102 13.03 -5.07 11.61
C ILE A 102 14.50 -5.22 12.00
N ALA A 103 14.88 -4.76 13.19
CA ALA A 103 16.26 -4.83 13.67
C ALA A 103 16.77 -6.27 13.82
N ASN A 104 15.96 -7.15 14.42
CA ASN A 104 16.32 -8.55 14.67
C ASN A 104 16.49 -9.37 13.37
N ASN A 105 15.74 -9.03 12.31
CA ASN A 105 15.83 -9.72 11.02
C ASN A 105 16.73 -8.98 10.00
N GLY A 106 17.22 -7.79 10.33
CA GLY A 106 18.10 -7.00 9.47
C GLY A 106 17.41 -6.47 8.21
N TYR A 107 16.09 -6.17 8.26
CA TYR A 107 15.38 -5.62 7.10
C TYR A 107 15.81 -4.19 6.83
N ARG A 108 16.13 -3.89 5.57
CA ARG A 108 16.62 -2.58 5.09
C ARG A 108 15.61 -1.85 4.24
N PHE A 109 14.59 -2.54 3.72
CA PHE A 109 13.52 -1.88 2.97
C PHE A 109 12.69 -0.96 3.89
N PRO A 110 12.22 0.18 3.37
CA PRO A 110 11.39 1.12 4.12
C PRO A 110 10.10 0.50 4.62
N VAL A 111 9.68 0.86 5.84
CA VAL A 111 8.46 0.35 6.46
C VAL A 111 7.60 1.49 6.97
N VAL A 112 6.29 1.36 6.81
CA VAL A 112 5.25 2.23 7.37
C VAL A 112 4.29 1.41 8.23
N MET A 113 3.75 2.01 9.28
CA MET A 113 2.60 1.47 10.00
C MET A 113 1.32 1.69 9.20
N ASP A 114 0.48 0.66 9.02
CA ASP A 114 -0.74 0.79 8.20
C ASP A 114 -1.72 1.81 8.76
N ALA A 115 -1.93 1.82 10.07
CA ALA A 115 -2.95 2.64 10.72
C ALA A 115 -4.33 2.59 10.01
N GLY A 116 -4.61 1.51 9.28
CA GLY A 116 -5.85 1.30 8.52
C GLY A 116 -5.94 2.07 7.19
N GLN A 117 -4.88 2.78 6.78
CA GLN A 117 -4.95 3.68 5.63
C GLN A 117 -4.54 3.04 4.30
N VAL A 118 -3.47 2.25 4.29
CA VAL A 118 -2.88 1.70 3.05
C VAL A 118 -3.59 0.44 2.60
N ARG A 119 -3.78 -0.51 3.53
CA ARG A 119 -4.41 -1.80 3.23
C ARG A 119 -5.77 -1.62 2.57
N GLY A 120 -6.64 -0.77 3.13
CA GLY A 120 -7.98 -0.54 2.61
C GLY A 120 -8.03 0.02 1.18
N ARG A 121 -6.92 0.65 0.72
CA ARG A 121 -6.79 1.16 -0.65
C ARG A 121 -6.25 0.12 -1.64
N LEU A 122 -5.58 -0.90 -1.16
CA LEU A 122 -4.93 -1.92 -1.99
C LEU A 122 -5.74 -3.21 -2.10
N THR A 123 -6.44 -3.60 -1.03
CA THR A 123 -7.15 -4.88 -1.00
C THR A 123 -8.19 -4.96 0.10
N SER A 124 -9.31 -5.62 -0.18
CA SER A 124 -10.28 -6.03 0.83
C SER A 124 -9.91 -7.37 1.50
N ARG A 125 -8.94 -8.11 0.94
CA ARG A 125 -8.52 -9.42 1.45
C ARG A 125 -7.74 -9.26 2.75
N ARG A 126 -7.93 -10.22 3.68
CA ARG A 126 -7.24 -10.25 4.98
C ARG A 126 -6.07 -11.23 5.03
N VAL A 127 -5.56 -11.63 3.87
CA VAL A 127 -4.42 -12.55 3.76
C VAL A 127 -3.12 -11.76 3.82
N ILE A 128 -2.16 -12.26 4.58
CA ILE A 128 -0.78 -11.77 4.64
C ILE A 128 0.21 -12.94 4.55
N PRO A 129 1.42 -12.72 3.97
CA PRO A 129 1.82 -11.51 3.28
C PRO A 129 0.96 -11.25 2.03
N MET A 130 0.85 -9.98 1.64
CA MET A 130 0.19 -9.58 0.41
C MET A 130 1.13 -8.66 -0.37
N THR A 131 1.50 -9.06 -1.58
CA THR A 131 2.37 -8.26 -2.45
C THR A 131 1.53 -7.53 -3.48
N CYS A 132 1.56 -6.20 -3.45
CA CYS A 132 0.89 -5.35 -4.41
C CYS A 132 1.91 -4.72 -5.36
N ALA A 133 1.77 -4.98 -6.65
CA ALA A 133 2.62 -4.44 -7.71
C ALA A 133 1.97 -3.18 -8.28
N ILE A 134 2.72 -2.09 -8.32
CA ILE A 134 2.29 -0.76 -8.79
C ILE A 134 3.16 -0.36 -9.98
N ASP A 135 2.55 0.10 -11.06
CA ASP A 135 3.28 0.58 -12.23
C ASP A 135 3.75 2.05 -12.08
N ARG A 136 4.48 2.55 -13.10
CA ARG A 136 4.99 3.93 -13.13
C ARG A 136 3.90 5.00 -13.16
N GLN A 137 2.68 4.64 -13.54
CA GLN A 137 1.52 5.51 -13.54
C GLN A 137 0.77 5.52 -12.19
N GLY A 138 1.25 4.74 -11.21
CA GLY A 138 0.62 4.58 -9.90
C GLY A 138 -0.60 3.64 -9.92
N ARG A 139 -0.72 2.77 -10.93
CA ARG A 139 -1.82 1.81 -11.05
C ARG A 139 -1.49 0.50 -10.35
N LEU A 140 -2.49 -0.09 -9.71
CA LEU A 140 -2.39 -1.44 -9.18
C LEU A 140 -2.37 -2.44 -10.34
N VAL A 141 -1.23 -3.11 -10.56
CA VAL A 141 -1.07 -4.12 -11.61
C VAL A 141 -1.49 -5.49 -11.13
N GLN A 142 -1.11 -5.84 -9.90
CA GLN A 142 -1.37 -7.13 -9.28
C GLN A 142 -1.46 -7.00 -7.76
N ALA A 143 -2.28 -7.87 -7.14
CA ALA A 143 -2.31 -8.08 -5.70
C ALA A 143 -2.22 -9.60 -5.44
N ILE A 144 -1.05 -10.07 -5.01
CA ILE A 144 -0.69 -11.47 -4.89
C ILE A 144 -0.74 -11.86 -3.41
N PRO A 145 -1.69 -12.70 -3.00
CA PRO A 145 -1.77 -13.17 -1.62
C PRO A 145 -0.80 -14.33 -1.36
N GLY A 146 -0.23 -14.34 -0.16
CA GLY A 146 0.64 -15.41 0.30
C GLY A 146 2.12 -15.16 0.10
N GLU A 147 2.91 -16.08 0.64
CA GLU A 147 4.37 -16.05 0.52
C GLU A 147 4.78 -16.23 -0.95
N MET A 148 5.72 -15.41 -1.40
CA MET A 148 6.38 -15.55 -2.69
C MET A 148 7.84 -15.98 -2.46
N PHE A 149 8.35 -16.84 -3.33
CA PHE A 149 9.76 -17.22 -3.34
C PHE A 149 10.61 -16.15 -4.01
N GLU A 150 11.93 -16.26 -3.85
CA GLU A 150 12.88 -15.26 -4.34
C GLU A 150 12.75 -15.09 -5.86
N GLU A 151 12.63 -16.19 -6.60
CA GLU A 151 12.50 -16.17 -8.06
C GLU A 151 11.24 -15.43 -8.52
N ASP A 152 10.09 -15.69 -7.87
CA ASP A 152 8.82 -15.04 -8.21
C ASP A 152 8.87 -13.54 -7.97
N LEU A 153 9.53 -13.11 -6.87
CA LEU A 153 9.73 -11.69 -6.55
C LEU A 153 10.64 -11.00 -7.57
N VAL A 154 11.72 -11.68 -8.00
CA VAL A 154 12.65 -11.17 -9.02
C VAL A 154 11.95 -11.04 -10.37
N ASP A 155 11.15 -12.03 -10.77
CA ASP A 155 10.40 -12.01 -12.02
C ASP A 155 9.35 -10.90 -12.03
N LEU A 156 8.63 -10.73 -10.91
CA LEU A 156 7.67 -9.65 -10.76
C LEU A 156 8.33 -8.27 -10.85
N ALA A 157 9.46 -8.07 -10.15
CA ALA A 157 10.23 -6.85 -10.18
C ALA A 157 10.76 -6.53 -11.58
N SER A 158 11.31 -7.55 -12.26
CA SER A 158 11.82 -7.43 -13.63
C SER A 158 10.71 -7.05 -14.61
N SER A 159 9.53 -7.65 -14.46
CA SER A 159 8.35 -7.30 -15.26
C SER A 159 7.93 -5.85 -15.07
N LEU A 160 7.91 -5.37 -13.82
CA LEU A 160 7.56 -3.98 -13.50
C LEU A 160 8.58 -2.97 -14.05
N LEU A 161 9.86 -3.27 -13.93
CA LEU A 161 10.95 -2.42 -14.42
C LEU A 161 10.95 -2.31 -15.95
N LYS A 162 10.62 -3.40 -16.67
CA LYS A 162 10.53 -3.45 -18.14
C LYS A 162 9.28 -2.77 -18.71
N ARG A 163 8.22 -2.60 -17.93
CA ARG A 163 7.02 -1.88 -18.37
C ARG A 163 7.38 -0.40 -18.55
N ALA A 164 7.79 -0.04 -19.77
CA ALA A 164 7.87 1.35 -20.17
C ALA A 164 6.46 1.96 -20.09
N GLY A 165 6.36 3.20 -19.62
CA GLY A 165 5.10 3.91 -19.55
C GLY A 165 4.46 4.09 -20.92
#